data_34c9bf0f7491282b741cf8d18585db5b
#
_entry.id   34c9bf0f7491282b741cf8d18585db5b
#
_cell.length_a   1.000
_cell.length_b   1.000
_cell.length_c   1.000
_cell.angle_alpha   90.00
_cell.angle_beta   90.00
_cell.angle_gamma   90.00
#
_symmetry.space_group_name_H-M   'P 1'
#
loop_
_entity.id
_entity.type
_entity.pdbx_description
1 polymer ?
#
loop_
_entity_poly.entity_id
_entity_poly.type
_entity_poly.pdbx_seq_one_letter_code
_entity_poly.pdbx_strand_id
1 'polypeptide(L)'
;MRIDETQKMINDYFGVMGAHGEFSQFYAEDVTWIMIDAGVETRGAAAVRDYVVALHGQMSDVHTHRIAVSEGAACLEGDCINVQKTDAPRIAYCVVYDLADNRITAMRCYGTFGAMVSQIQPADS
;
A
#
# COMPACT_ATOMS: atom_id res chain seq x y z
N MET A 1 -19.77 -3.65 -0.18
CA MET A 1 -19.55 -3.31 1.25
C MET A 1 -20.10 -1.92 1.53
N ARG A 2 -20.80 -1.76 2.64
CA ARG A 2 -21.28 -0.44 3.06
C ARG A 2 -20.09 0.41 3.50
N ILE A 3 -20.31 1.73 3.51
CA ILE A 3 -19.27 2.69 3.87
C ILE A 3 -18.70 2.44 5.27
N ASP A 4 -19.57 2.14 6.26
CA ASP A 4 -19.14 1.88 7.63
C ASP A 4 -18.31 0.59 7.74
N GLU A 5 -18.65 -0.43 6.96
CA GLU A 5 -17.88 -1.67 6.89
C GLU A 5 -16.50 -1.42 6.28
N THR A 6 -16.45 -0.64 5.19
CA THR A 6 -15.19 -0.26 4.54
C THR A 6 -14.32 0.55 5.50
N GLN A 7 -14.91 1.52 6.21
CA GLN A 7 -14.18 2.35 7.16
C GLN A 7 -13.57 1.51 8.29
N LYS A 8 -14.37 0.58 8.86
CA LYS A 8 -13.88 -0.28 9.93
C LYS A 8 -12.71 -1.13 9.46
N MET A 9 -12.84 -1.74 8.29
CA MET A 9 -11.80 -2.62 7.77
C MET A 9 -10.51 -1.87 7.47
N ILE A 10 -10.61 -0.68 6.89
CA ILE A 10 -9.43 0.15 6.60
C ILE A 10 -8.76 0.60 7.91
N ASN A 11 -9.56 0.99 8.92
CA ASN A 11 -9.01 1.35 10.23
C ASN A 11 -8.29 0.17 10.88
N ASP A 12 -8.89 -1.02 10.84
CA ASP A 12 -8.30 -2.23 11.42
C ASP A 12 -7.01 -2.61 10.68
N TYR A 13 -7.01 -2.51 9.36
CA TYR A 13 -5.83 -2.80 8.53
C TYR A 13 -4.65 -1.91 8.90
N PHE A 14 -4.84 -0.60 8.93
CA PHE A 14 -3.77 0.33 9.29
C PHE A 14 -3.38 0.21 10.77
N GLY A 15 -4.33 -0.11 11.64
CA GLY A 15 -4.04 -0.34 13.05
C GLY A 15 -3.11 -1.54 13.27
N VAL A 16 -3.39 -2.65 12.59
CA VAL A 16 -2.55 -3.85 12.67
C VAL A 16 -1.18 -3.58 12.04
N MET A 17 -1.13 -2.90 10.90
CA MET A 17 0.11 -2.54 10.23
C MET A 17 0.98 -1.65 11.12
N GLY A 18 0.39 -0.62 11.74
CA GLY A 18 1.10 0.30 12.63
C GLY A 18 1.64 -0.36 13.89
N ALA A 19 0.99 -1.44 14.33
CA ALA A 19 1.45 -2.25 15.47
C ALA A 19 2.44 -3.35 15.06
N HIS A 20 2.90 -3.35 13.81
CA HIS A 20 3.78 -4.38 13.24
C HIS A 20 3.17 -5.78 13.27
N GLY A 21 1.83 -5.87 13.21
CA GLY A 21 1.11 -7.12 13.17
C GLY A 21 1.01 -7.70 11.76
N GLU A 22 0.35 -8.85 11.65
CA GLU A 22 0.18 -9.56 10.37
C GLU A 22 -1.00 -8.93 9.58
N PHE A 23 -0.71 -7.87 8.84
CA PHE A 23 -1.73 -7.15 8.10
C PHE A 23 -2.21 -7.89 6.84
N SER A 24 -1.48 -8.92 6.39
CA SER A 24 -1.92 -9.73 5.24
C SER A 24 -3.20 -10.52 5.52
N GLN A 25 -3.61 -10.62 6.79
CA GLN A 25 -4.88 -11.23 7.15
C GLN A 25 -6.09 -10.55 6.53
N PHE A 26 -5.93 -9.29 6.12
CA PHE A 26 -7.00 -8.51 5.47
C PHE A 26 -7.03 -8.68 3.95
N TYR A 27 -6.06 -9.38 3.37
CA TYR A 27 -5.96 -9.53 1.93
C TYR A 27 -6.78 -10.71 1.41
N ALA A 28 -7.39 -10.53 0.24
CA ALA A 28 -7.88 -11.66 -0.53
C ALA A 28 -6.69 -12.54 -0.94
N GLU A 29 -6.93 -13.82 -1.17
CA GLU A 29 -5.87 -14.76 -1.53
C GLU A 29 -5.14 -14.35 -2.80
N ASP A 30 -5.87 -13.79 -3.77
CA ASP A 30 -5.35 -13.34 -5.07
C ASP A 30 -5.17 -11.82 -5.15
N VAL A 31 -5.01 -11.15 -4.01
CA VAL A 31 -4.81 -9.70 -3.95
C VAL A 31 -3.69 -9.25 -4.86
N THR A 32 -3.84 -8.05 -5.44
CA THR A 32 -2.81 -7.45 -6.29
C THR A 32 -2.33 -6.13 -5.71
N TRP A 33 -1.05 -5.83 -5.95
CA TRP A 33 -0.44 -4.54 -5.68
C TRP A 33 0.27 -4.09 -6.95
N ILE A 34 -0.07 -2.89 -7.44
CA ILE A 34 0.49 -2.36 -8.67
C ILE A 34 1.16 -1.02 -8.40
N MET A 35 2.44 -0.91 -8.75
CA MET A 35 3.14 0.38 -8.81
C MET A 35 2.88 0.97 -10.18
N ILE A 36 2.00 1.96 -10.25
CA ILE A 36 1.46 2.44 -11.53
C ILE A 36 2.55 3.09 -12.40
N ASP A 37 3.42 3.92 -11.83
CA ASP A 37 4.45 4.62 -12.60
C ASP A 37 5.50 3.67 -13.18
N ALA A 38 5.81 2.58 -12.48
CA ALA A 38 6.81 1.60 -12.90
C ALA A 38 6.22 0.41 -13.67
N GLY A 39 4.89 0.23 -13.63
CA GLY A 39 4.23 -0.90 -14.26
C GLY A 39 4.54 -2.24 -13.60
N VAL A 40 4.86 -2.25 -12.31
CA VAL A 40 5.21 -3.47 -11.57
C VAL A 40 3.99 -3.98 -10.84
N GLU A 41 3.61 -5.24 -11.10
CA GLU A 41 2.49 -5.89 -10.44
C GLU A 41 2.98 -7.05 -9.57
N THR A 42 2.47 -7.15 -8.36
CA THR A 42 2.69 -8.27 -7.43
C THR A 42 1.33 -8.88 -7.10
N ARG A 43 1.26 -10.19 -7.07
CA ARG A 43 -0.01 -10.91 -6.85
C ARG A 43 0.15 -11.97 -5.76
N GLY A 44 -0.92 -12.12 -4.95
CA GLY A 44 -1.00 -13.08 -3.87
C GLY A 44 -0.70 -12.46 -2.51
N ALA A 45 -1.39 -12.92 -1.47
CA ALA A 45 -1.35 -12.30 -0.16
C ALA A 45 0.07 -12.25 0.45
N ALA A 46 0.81 -13.35 0.37
CA ALA A 46 2.17 -13.40 0.94
C ALA A 46 3.14 -12.53 0.15
N ALA A 47 3.11 -12.59 -1.19
CA ALA A 47 3.99 -11.81 -2.04
C ALA A 47 3.70 -10.31 -1.92
N VAL A 48 2.43 -9.93 -1.85
CA VAL A 48 2.04 -8.53 -1.67
C VAL A 48 2.49 -8.02 -0.31
N ARG A 49 2.29 -8.81 0.75
CA ARG A 49 2.79 -8.44 2.07
C ARG A 49 4.29 -8.16 2.04
N ASP A 50 5.06 -9.06 1.46
CA ASP A 50 6.51 -8.92 1.41
C ASP A 50 6.94 -7.68 0.61
N TYR A 51 6.23 -7.41 -0.49
CA TYR A 51 6.49 -6.20 -1.29
C TYR A 51 6.18 -4.93 -0.50
N VAL A 52 5.06 -4.88 0.19
CA VAL A 52 4.66 -3.72 1.00
C VAL A 52 5.66 -3.46 2.13
N VAL A 53 6.12 -4.52 2.80
CA VAL A 53 7.16 -4.40 3.84
C VAL A 53 8.45 -3.84 3.25
N ALA A 54 8.88 -4.34 2.10
CA ALA A 54 10.09 -3.86 1.43
C ALA A 54 9.95 -2.40 0.99
N LEU A 55 8.78 -2.03 0.46
CA LEU A 55 8.49 -0.64 0.07
C LEU A 55 8.57 0.29 1.29
N HIS A 56 7.94 -0.09 2.40
CA HIS A 56 7.98 0.69 3.63
C HIS A 56 9.42 0.86 4.15
N GLY A 57 10.27 -0.16 3.95
CA GLY A 57 11.68 -0.09 4.32
C GLY A 57 12.48 0.95 3.54
N GLN A 58 11.98 1.38 2.38
CA GLN A 58 12.59 2.42 1.55
C GLN A 58 12.04 3.83 1.87
N MET A 59 11.04 3.91 2.73
CA MET A 59 10.34 5.16 3.04
C MET A 59 10.70 5.62 4.45
N SER A 60 10.93 6.91 4.61
CA SER A 60 11.09 7.53 5.93
C SER A 60 10.29 8.82 5.99
N ASP A 61 10.10 9.33 7.21
CA ASP A 61 9.35 10.57 7.45
C ASP A 61 8.04 10.60 6.68
N VAL A 62 7.25 9.54 6.87
CA VAL A 62 5.98 9.35 6.16
C VAL A 62 4.90 10.25 6.75
N HIS A 63 4.28 11.05 5.90
CA HIS A 63 3.14 11.91 6.27
C HIS A 63 1.89 11.40 5.57
N THR A 64 0.89 11.00 6.34
CA THR A 64 -0.44 10.69 5.79
C THR A 64 -1.29 11.94 5.88
N HIS A 65 -1.71 12.46 4.73
CA HIS A 65 -2.51 13.69 4.69
C HIS A 65 -4.00 13.41 4.81
N ARG A 66 -4.46 12.31 4.21
CA ARG A 66 -5.89 12.04 4.11
C ARG A 66 -6.13 10.57 3.80
N ILE A 67 -7.17 10.02 4.41
CA ILE A 67 -7.75 8.73 4.04
C ILE A 67 -9.22 9.00 3.72
N ALA A 68 -9.66 8.68 2.51
CA ALA A 68 -11.04 8.81 2.07
C ALA A 68 -11.62 7.42 1.85
N VAL A 69 -12.87 7.22 2.23
CA VAL A 69 -13.54 5.92 2.20
C VAL A 69 -14.88 6.05 1.49
N SER A 70 -15.22 5.05 0.70
CA SER A 70 -16.53 4.91 0.06
C SER A 70 -17.01 3.47 0.19
N GLU A 71 -18.06 3.10 -0.54
CA GLU A 71 -18.54 1.72 -0.55
C GLU A 71 -17.55 0.84 -1.33
N GLY A 72 -16.87 -0.07 -0.63
CA GLY A 72 -15.93 -1.00 -1.26
C GLY A 72 -14.67 -0.39 -1.83
N ALA A 73 -14.34 0.87 -1.47
CA ALA A 73 -13.13 1.52 -1.95
C ALA A 73 -12.60 2.52 -0.93
N ALA A 74 -11.29 2.73 -0.96
CA ALA A 74 -10.65 3.73 -0.12
C ALA A 74 -9.43 4.28 -0.84
N CYS A 75 -8.95 5.46 -0.43
CA CYS A 75 -7.67 5.96 -0.90
C CYS A 75 -6.93 6.64 0.24
N LEU A 76 -5.61 6.58 0.17
CA LEU A 76 -4.70 7.21 1.12
C LEU A 76 -3.80 8.16 0.35
N GLU A 77 -3.77 9.43 0.76
CA GLU A 77 -2.83 10.41 0.24
C GLU A 77 -1.72 10.64 1.25
N GLY A 78 -0.47 10.67 0.79
CA GLY A 78 0.65 10.91 1.66
C GLY A 78 1.89 11.34 0.90
N ASP A 79 2.97 11.55 1.65
CA ASP A 79 4.28 11.78 1.08
C ASP A 79 5.34 11.21 2.02
N CYS A 80 6.53 11.01 1.49
CA CYS A 80 7.64 10.42 2.24
C CYS A 80 8.99 10.83 1.66
N ILE A 81 10.04 10.46 2.39
CA ILE A 81 11.42 10.60 1.93
C ILE A 81 11.92 9.23 1.50
N ASN A 82 12.62 9.17 0.37
CA ASN A 82 13.36 7.99 -0.05
C ASN A 82 14.63 7.88 0.81
N VAL A 83 14.76 6.79 1.57
CA VAL A 83 15.91 6.60 2.48
C VAL A 83 17.25 6.55 1.73
N GLN A 84 17.25 6.20 0.44
CA GLN A 84 18.46 6.13 -0.39
C GLN A 84 18.85 7.49 -0.97
N LYS A 85 17.95 8.47 -0.96
CA LYS A 85 18.16 9.80 -1.53
C LYS A 85 17.45 10.84 -0.69
N THR A 86 17.97 11.09 0.52
CA THR A 86 17.31 11.96 1.49
C THR A 86 17.30 13.43 1.10
N ASP A 87 18.16 13.83 0.14
CA ASP A 87 18.22 15.18 -0.41
C ASP A 87 17.33 15.37 -1.65
N ALA A 88 16.73 14.31 -2.16
CA ALA A 88 15.79 14.38 -3.28
C ALA A 88 14.45 14.98 -2.82
N PRO A 89 13.64 15.53 -3.76
CA PRO A 89 12.30 15.96 -3.42
C PRO A 89 11.48 14.85 -2.79
N ARG A 90 10.58 15.20 -1.88
CA ARG A 90 9.68 14.24 -1.26
C ARG A 90 8.83 13.55 -2.33
N ILE A 91 8.51 12.29 -2.10
CA ILE A 91 7.65 11.51 -3.00
C ILE A 91 6.21 11.67 -2.51
N ALA A 92 5.37 12.31 -3.34
CA ALA A 92 3.93 12.36 -3.10
C ALA A 92 3.28 11.11 -3.71
N TYR A 93 2.34 10.51 -3.01
CA TYR A 93 1.69 9.30 -3.49
C TYR A 93 0.24 9.21 -3.05
N CYS A 94 -0.49 8.36 -3.77
CA CYS A 94 -1.86 7.98 -3.43
C CYS A 94 -2.00 6.48 -3.66
N VAL A 95 -2.50 5.77 -2.66
CA VAL A 95 -2.82 4.34 -2.79
C VAL A 95 -4.33 4.19 -2.84
N VAL A 96 -4.82 3.49 -3.86
CA VAL A 96 -6.23 3.17 -4.01
C VAL A 96 -6.46 1.71 -3.64
N TYR A 97 -7.45 1.47 -2.79
CA TYR A 97 -7.80 0.15 -2.27
C TYR A 97 -9.17 -0.25 -2.78
N ASP A 98 -9.28 -1.43 -3.38
CA ASP A 98 -10.57 -2.06 -3.70
C ASP A 98 -10.86 -3.14 -2.67
N LEU A 99 -12.07 -3.14 -2.14
CA LEU A 99 -12.49 -4.07 -1.10
C LEU A 99 -13.78 -4.78 -1.49
N ALA A 100 -13.84 -6.07 -1.19
CA ALA A 100 -15.06 -6.88 -1.38
C ALA A 100 -15.04 -8.03 -0.37
N ASP A 101 -16.20 -8.42 0.13
CA ASP A 101 -16.37 -9.56 1.03
C ASP A 101 -15.41 -9.51 2.24
N ASN A 102 -15.26 -8.33 2.81
CA ASN A 102 -14.39 -8.08 3.97
C ASN A 102 -12.93 -8.44 3.72
N ARG A 103 -12.45 -8.18 2.49
CA ARG A 103 -11.05 -8.36 2.10
C ARG A 103 -10.61 -7.23 1.19
N ILE A 104 -9.34 -6.91 1.23
CA ILE A 104 -8.71 -6.03 0.24
C ILE A 104 -8.37 -6.90 -0.97
N THR A 105 -8.93 -6.56 -2.13
CA THR A 105 -8.79 -7.36 -3.35
C THR A 105 -7.75 -6.80 -4.30
N ALA A 106 -7.53 -5.49 -4.29
CA ALA A 106 -6.56 -4.85 -5.18
C ALA A 106 -6.09 -3.54 -4.58
N MET A 107 -4.84 -3.22 -4.86
CA MET A 107 -4.23 -1.95 -4.45
C MET A 107 -3.42 -1.40 -5.61
N ARG A 108 -3.54 -0.08 -5.84
CA ARG A 108 -2.77 0.63 -6.87
C ARG A 108 -2.07 1.82 -6.22
N CYS A 109 -0.76 1.89 -6.40
CA CYS A 109 0.04 2.96 -5.86
C CYS A 109 0.44 3.93 -6.97
N TYR A 110 -0.04 5.15 -6.87
CA TYR A 110 0.27 6.25 -7.78
C TYR A 110 1.30 7.16 -7.13
N GLY A 111 2.35 7.51 -7.86
CA GLY A 111 3.40 8.38 -7.34
C GLY A 111 4.69 8.22 -8.13
N THR A 112 5.72 9.00 -7.77
CA THR A 112 6.99 9.00 -8.49
C THR A 112 8.00 8.09 -7.79
N PHE A 113 7.69 6.79 -7.75
CA PHE A 113 8.51 5.79 -7.04
C PHE A 113 9.58 5.13 -7.89
N GLY A 114 9.69 5.44 -9.18
CA GLY A 114 10.51 4.67 -10.13
C GLY A 114 11.88 4.25 -9.62
N ALA A 115 12.67 5.19 -9.10
CA ALA A 115 14.01 4.90 -8.58
C ALA A 115 13.98 4.02 -7.31
N MET A 116 12.94 4.15 -6.49
CA MET A 116 12.77 3.35 -5.28
C MET A 116 12.35 1.92 -5.62
N VAL A 117 11.48 1.75 -6.60
CA VAL A 117 10.98 0.43 -7.02
C VAL A 117 12.11 -0.46 -7.50
N SER A 118 13.12 0.11 -8.18
CA SER A 118 14.25 -0.66 -8.68
C SER A 118 15.10 -1.29 -7.57
N GLN A 119 14.93 -0.85 -6.31
CA GLN A 119 15.61 -1.40 -5.15
C GLN A 119 14.87 -2.58 -4.51
N ILE A 120 13.65 -2.85 -4.97
CA ILE A 120 12.79 -3.90 -4.41
C ILE A 120 12.81 -5.11 -5.32
N GLN A 121 13.24 -6.26 -4.79
CA GLN A 121 13.25 -7.52 -5.54
C GLN A 121 11.85 -8.15 -5.50
N PRO A 122 11.31 -8.57 -6.65
CA PRO A 122 10.08 -9.37 -6.65
C PRO A 122 10.27 -10.67 -5.86
N ALA A 123 9.20 -11.13 -5.21
CA ALA A 123 9.25 -12.31 -4.34
C ALA A 123 9.63 -13.59 -5.09
N ASP A 124 9.39 -13.65 -6.40
CA ASP A 124 9.62 -14.81 -7.26
C ASP A 124 10.89 -14.71 -8.10
N SER A 125 11.73 -13.72 -7.86
CA SER A 125 12.95 -13.50 -8.64
C SER A 125 14.20 -14.09 -8.01
#